data_ce4f238819014dbcf8f53fc080d1b09d
#
_entry.id   ce4f238819014dbcf8f53fc080d1b09d
#
_cell.length_a   1.000
_cell.length_b   1.000
_cell.length_c   1.000
_cell.angle_alpha   90.00
_cell.angle_beta   90.00
_cell.angle_gamma   90.00
#
_symmetry.space_group_name_H-M   'P 1'
#
loop_
_entity.id
_entity.type
_entity.pdbx_description
1 polymer ?
#
loop_
_entity_poly.entity_id
_entity_poly.type
_entity_poly.pdbx_seq_one_letter_code
_entity_poly.pdbx_strand_id
1 'polypeptide(L)'
;LRDGDRSRYLGKGVTKAVGAVNGPIASRIQGMTIGSQLEFDELLLNLDGTPNKSTMGANALLGCSMAFCRAAAQSRKLPLYRWIAEIYQPAVIGILPVPLMNIFNGGAHALNGLDFQEFMVVPAGAPSFREALRMGAEIFHHLKVVLSGEHLATTVGDEGGFAPNLDDYENKHEQAFEFIVQAVESAGYKLGKDIFLA
;
A
#
# COMPACT_ATOMS: atom_id res chain seq x y z
N LEU A 1 16.16 -8.83 -3.19
CA LEU A 1 17.49 -9.36 -2.87
C LEU A 1 17.97 -8.75 -1.55
N ARG A 2 18.43 -9.57 -0.61
CA ARG A 2 18.99 -9.17 0.68
C ARG A 2 20.40 -9.71 0.80
N ASP A 3 21.24 -9.05 1.63
CA ASP A 3 22.65 -9.43 1.78
C ASP A 3 22.82 -10.74 2.54
N GLY A 4 21.98 -11.02 3.52
CA GLY A 4 22.01 -12.22 4.37
C GLY A 4 23.06 -12.18 5.48
N ASP A 5 23.89 -11.16 5.54
CA ASP A 5 24.89 -10.97 6.60
C ASP A 5 24.20 -10.48 7.88
N ARG A 6 24.06 -11.37 8.86
CA ARG A 6 23.40 -11.09 10.13
C ARG A 6 24.10 -10.03 10.99
N SER A 7 25.39 -9.78 10.76
CA SER A 7 26.13 -8.73 11.47
C SER A 7 25.73 -7.32 11.02
N ARG A 8 25.07 -7.21 9.85
CA ARG A 8 24.58 -5.95 9.28
C ARG A 8 23.09 -6.00 9.06
N TYR A 9 22.35 -5.10 9.72
CA TYR A 9 20.88 -4.99 9.60
C TYR A 9 20.17 -6.34 9.78
N LEU A 10 20.69 -7.24 10.65
CA LEU A 10 20.13 -8.57 10.89
C LEU A 10 19.93 -9.40 9.61
N GLY A 11 20.81 -9.22 8.61
CA GLY A 11 20.72 -9.88 7.31
C GLY A 11 19.84 -9.16 6.28
N LYS A 12 19.16 -8.07 6.66
CA LYS A 12 18.23 -7.34 5.79
C LYS A 12 18.91 -6.26 4.93
N GLY A 13 20.24 -6.13 4.98
CA GLY A 13 20.99 -5.21 4.13
C GLY A 13 20.73 -5.43 2.64
N VAL A 14 20.97 -4.41 1.80
CA VAL A 14 20.66 -4.39 0.37
C VAL A 14 21.86 -4.00 -0.50
N THR A 15 23.10 -4.19 -0.01
CA THR A 15 24.31 -3.82 -0.75
C THR A 15 24.47 -4.61 -2.05
N LYS A 16 24.02 -5.88 -2.08
CA LYS A 16 23.98 -6.69 -3.31
C LYS A 16 23.03 -6.08 -4.36
N ALA A 17 21.85 -5.63 -3.95
CA ALA A 17 20.92 -4.98 -4.87
C ALA A 17 21.48 -3.63 -5.37
N VAL A 18 22.09 -2.84 -4.50
CA VAL A 18 22.80 -1.60 -4.87
C VAL A 18 23.93 -1.89 -5.85
N GLY A 19 24.70 -2.96 -5.61
CA GLY A 19 25.75 -3.42 -6.52
C GLY A 19 25.20 -3.80 -7.90
N ALA A 20 24.03 -4.45 -7.98
CA ALA A 20 23.38 -4.76 -9.24
C ALA A 20 22.98 -3.49 -10.02
N VAL A 21 22.47 -2.47 -9.32
CA VAL A 21 22.12 -1.17 -9.94
C VAL A 21 23.36 -0.47 -10.46
N ASN A 22 24.40 -0.30 -9.65
CA ASN A 22 25.59 0.46 -9.99
C ASN A 22 26.57 -0.28 -10.92
N GLY A 23 26.45 -1.59 -11.05
CA GLY A 23 27.27 -2.45 -11.88
C GLY A 23 26.55 -2.85 -13.17
N PRO A 24 26.01 -4.08 -13.24
CA PRO A 24 25.51 -4.64 -14.50
C PRO A 24 24.35 -3.83 -15.11
N ILE A 25 23.43 -3.29 -14.29
CA ILE A 25 22.32 -2.48 -14.80
C ILE A 25 22.86 -1.16 -15.37
N ALA A 26 23.64 -0.40 -14.60
CA ALA A 26 24.25 0.85 -15.06
C ALA A 26 25.08 0.66 -16.33
N SER A 27 25.95 -0.37 -16.35
CA SER A 27 26.79 -0.68 -17.53
C SER A 27 25.96 -0.99 -18.78
N ARG A 28 24.78 -1.59 -18.60
CA ARG A 28 23.90 -1.96 -19.73
C ARG A 28 23.14 -0.79 -20.31
N ILE A 29 22.69 0.15 -19.46
CA ILE A 29 21.80 1.26 -19.89
C ILE A 29 22.55 2.56 -20.19
N GLN A 30 23.76 2.72 -19.68
CA GLN A 30 24.51 3.95 -19.84
C GLN A 30 24.79 4.24 -21.32
N GLY A 31 24.45 5.45 -21.75
CA GLY A 31 24.61 5.87 -23.16
C GLY A 31 23.49 5.37 -24.11
N MET A 32 22.53 4.59 -23.63
CA MET A 32 21.40 4.16 -24.45
C MET A 32 20.32 5.25 -24.56
N THR A 33 19.69 5.30 -25.72
CA THR A 33 18.42 6.01 -25.90
C THR A 33 17.30 4.98 -25.79
N ILE A 34 16.40 5.17 -24.83
CA ILE A 34 15.31 4.24 -24.53
C ILE A 34 13.99 4.96 -24.79
N GLY A 35 13.17 4.40 -25.68
CA GLY A 35 11.97 5.07 -26.20
C GLY A 35 10.73 4.94 -25.33
N SER A 36 10.63 3.88 -24.53
CA SER A 36 9.42 3.59 -23.75
C SER A 36 9.72 2.90 -22.41
N GLN A 37 8.72 2.92 -21.50
CA GLN A 37 8.78 2.18 -20.25
C GLN A 37 8.86 0.67 -20.49
N LEU A 38 8.09 0.16 -21.46
CA LEU A 38 8.08 -1.26 -21.81
C LEU A 38 9.47 -1.73 -22.25
N GLU A 39 10.10 -0.99 -23.17
CA GLU A 39 11.46 -1.30 -23.65
C GLU A 39 12.47 -1.34 -22.49
N PHE A 40 12.37 -0.40 -21.55
CA PHE A 40 13.25 -0.37 -20.37
C PHE A 40 13.01 -1.55 -19.43
N ASP A 41 11.76 -1.86 -19.16
CA ASP A 41 11.39 -2.96 -18.27
C ASP A 41 11.77 -4.32 -18.89
N GLU A 42 11.56 -4.53 -20.18
CA GLU A 42 12.01 -5.73 -20.90
C GLU A 42 13.53 -5.88 -20.87
N LEU A 43 14.27 -4.78 -21.02
CA LEU A 43 15.73 -4.79 -20.90
C LEU A 43 16.17 -5.25 -19.50
N LEU A 44 15.53 -4.75 -18.44
CA LEU A 44 15.83 -5.15 -17.07
C LEU A 44 15.49 -6.63 -16.81
N LEU A 45 14.35 -7.10 -17.32
CA LEU A 45 13.92 -8.49 -17.19
C LEU A 45 14.86 -9.45 -17.91
N ASN A 46 15.28 -9.08 -19.12
CA ASN A 46 16.22 -9.85 -19.92
C ASN A 46 17.63 -9.88 -19.28
N LEU A 47 18.04 -8.80 -18.62
CA LEU A 47 19.32 -8.72 -17.94
C LEU A 47 19.35 -9.62 -16.68
N ASP A 48 18.23 -9.73 -15.94
CA ASP A 48 18.10 -10.66 -14.84
C ASP A 48 18.02 -12.12 -15.31
N GLY A 49 17.24 -12.39 -16.35
CA GLY A 49 17.10 -13.68 -17.01
C GLY A 49 16.39 -14.76 -16.20
N THR A 50 15.84 -14.45 -15.01
CA THR A 50 15.14 -15.41 -14.16
C THR A 50 13.66 -15.07 -13.97
N PRO A 51 12.76 -16.06 -13.86
CA PRO A 51 11.33 -15.82 -13.68
C PRO A 51 11.02 -15.02 -12.41
N ASN A 52 11.79 -15.23 -11.34
CA ASN A 52 11.58 -14.63 -10.01
C ASN A 52 12.51 -13.45 -9.71
N LYS A 53 13.25 -12.94 -10.71
CA LYS A 53 14.19 -11.80 -10.59
C LYS A 53 15.27 -12.05 -9.52
N SER A 54 15.77 -13.28 -9.45
CA SER A 54 16.70 -13.69 -8.38
C SER A 54 18.15 -13.30 -8.64
N THR A 55 18.56 -13.02 -9.87
CA THR A 55 19.93 -12.63 -10.23
C THR A 55 20.25 -11.22 -9.75
N MET A 56 19.46 -10.23 -10.15
CA MET A 56 19.65 -8.83 -9.79
C MET A 56 18.85 -8.43 -8.54
N GLY A 57 17.76 -9.13 -8.28
CA GLY A 57 16.80 -8.84 -7.24
C GLY A 57 15.64 -7.95 -7.72
N ALA A 58 14.41 -8.38 -7.42
CA ALA A 58 13.21 -7.62 -7.78
C ALA A 58 13.23 -6.18 -7.25
N ASN A 59 13.80 -5.95 -6.06
CA ASN A 59 13.96 -4.61 -5.49
C ASN A 59 14.89 -3.71 -6.31
N ALA A 60 15.98 -4.24 -6.87
CA ALA A 60 16.86 -3.48 -7.76
C ALA A 60 16.18 -3.14 -9.08
N LEU A 61 15.54 -4.13 -9.73
CA LEU A 61 14.83 -3.93 -11.00
C LEU A 61 13.68 -2.94 -10.85
N LEU A 62 12.82 -3.12 -9.84
CA LEU A 62 11.71 -2.21 -9.56
C LEU A 62 12.17 -0.80 -9.26
N GLY A 63 13.24 -0.63 -8.47
CA GLY A 63 13.83 0.67 -8.20
C GLY A 63 14.27 1.40 -9.47
N CYS A 64 14.91 0.69 -10.40
CA CYS A 64 15.31 1.24 -11.71
C CYS A 64 14.11 1.57 -12.59
N SER A 65 13.13 0.68 -12.68
CA SER A 65 11.89 0.88 -13.46
C SER A 65 11.13 2.13 -13.00
N MET A 66 10.93 2.27 -11.69
CA MET A 66 10.29 3.45 -11.10
C MET A 66 11.08 4.74 -11.32
N ALA A 67 12.40 4.69 -11.24
CA ALA A 67 13.26 5.84 -11.49
C ALA A 67 13.18 6.28 -12.96
N PHE A 68 13.20 5.33 -13.91
CA PHE A 68 13.03 5.60 -15.32
C PHE A 68 11.66 6.22 -15.62
N CYS A 69 10.58 5.68 -15.05
CA CYS A 69 9.23 6.22 -15.22
C CYS A 69 9.15 7.70 -14.77
N ARG A 70 9.75 8.03 -13.64
CA ARG A 70 9.81 9.42 -13.14
C ARG A 70 10.65 10.32 -14.04
N ALA A 71 11.80 9.84 -14.49
CA ALA A 71 12.68 10.59 -15.38
C ALA A 71 12.00 10.86 -16.74
N ALA A 72 11.30 9.87 -17.29
CA ALA A 72 10.54 9.99 -18.53
C ALA A 72 9.40 11.02 -18.39
N ALA A 73 8.64 10.97 -17.30
CA ALA A 73 7.61 11.96 -17.02
C ALA A 73 8.19 13.38 -16.93
N GLN A 74 9.30 13.55 -16.21
CA GLN A 74 9.98 14.85 -16.08
C GLN A 74 10.52 15.36 -17.43
N SER A 75 11.13 14.50 -18.21
CA SER A 75 11.63 14.84 -19.57
C SER A 75 10.51 15.35 -20.47
N ARG A 76 9.30 14.82 -20.32
CA ARG A 76 8.10 15.25 -21.07
C ARG A 76 7.35 16.41 -20.41
N LYS A 77 7.83 16.90 -19.26
CA LYS A 77 7.19 17.95 -18.46
C LYS A 77 5.76 17.58 -18.03
N LEU A 78 5.53 16.29 -17.78
CA LEU A 78 4.25 15.75 -17.36
C LEU A 78 4.30 15.40 -15.87
N PRO A 79 3.19 15.59 -15.12
CA PRO A 79 3.01 14.95 -13.82
C PRO A 79 3.05 13.42 -13.99
N LEU A 80 3.61 12.71 -13.01
CA LEU A 80 3.81 11.26 -13.08
C LEU A 80 2.51 10.50 -13.39
N TYR A 81 1.39 10.88 -12.76
CA TYR A 81 0.10 10.22 -13.00
C TYR A 81 -0.37 10.35 -14.47
N ARG A 82 -0.10 11.48 -15.12
CA ARG A 82 -0.43 11.66 -16.53
C ARG A 82 0.48 10.82 -17.44
N TRP A 83 1.77 10.76 -17.12
CA TRP A 83 2.70 9.89 -17.86
C TRP A 83 2.29 8.41 -17.74
N ILE A 84 1.93 7.95 -16.54
CA ILE A 84 1.42 6.58 -16.33
C ILE A 84 0.14 6.36 -17.15
N ALA A 85 -0.77 7.32 -17.19
CA ALA A 85 -1.99 7.23 -17.97
C ALA A 85 -1.69 7.15 -19.49
N GLU A 86 -0.69 7.86 -20.00
CA GLU A 86 -0.27 7.74 -21.40
C GLU A 86 0.29 6.35 -21.74
N ILE A 87 1.03 5.71 -20.78
CA ILE A 87 1.55 4.36 -20.98
C ILE A 87 0.43 3.32 -21.06
N TYR A 88 -0.55 3.41 -20.18
CA TYR A 88 -1.64 2.44 -20.07
C TYR A 88 -2.90 2.80 -20.85
N GLN A 89 -2.97 4.00 -21.38
CA GLN A 89 -4.09 4.53 -22.19
C GLN A 89 -5.48 4.23 -21.58
N PRO A 90 -5.72 4.54 -20.30
CA PRO A 90 -7.01 4.30 -19.70
C PRO A 90 -8.09 5.16 -20.37
N ALA A 91 -9.31 4.63 -20.44
CA ALA A 91 -10.44 5.36 -21.03
C ALA A 91 -10.79 6.64 -20.26
N VAL A 92 -10.44 6.72 -18.98
CA VAL A 92 -10.70 7.88 -18.12
C VAL A 92 -9.42 8.25 -17.36
N ILE A 93 -9.02 9.52 -17.45
CA ILE A 93 -7.84 10.08 -16.79
C ILE A 93 -8.28 11.10 -15.75
N GLY A 94 -7.63 11.09 -14.58
CA GLY A 94 -7.76 12.16 -13.58
C GLY A 94 -8.91 11.99 -12.60
N ILE A 95 -9.46 10.79 -12.45
CA ILE A 95 -10.38 10.45 -11.38
C ILE A 95 -9.56 9.88 -10.21
N LEU A 96 -9.70 10.49 -9.02
CA LEU A 96 -9.19 9.88 -7.80
C LEU A 96 -10.06 8.68 -7.43
N PRO A 97 -9.47 7.53 -7.08
CA PRO A 97 -10.23 6.37 -6.65
C PRO A 97 -10.93 6.63 -5.31
N VAL A 98 -12.00 5.90 -5.06
CA VAL A 98 -12.56 5.82 -3.71
C VAL A 98 -11.50 5.16 -2.81
N PRO A 99 -11.13 5.79 -1.68
CA PRO A 99 -10.10 5.20 -0.82
C PRO A 99 -10.64 4.01 -0.04
N LEU A 100 -9.82 2.96 0.09
CA LEU A 100 -10.01 1.88 1.04
C LEU A 100 -9.12 2.19 2.25
N MET A 101 -9.73 2.48 3.40
CA MET A 101 -9.01 2.94 4.57
C MET A 101 -8.98 1.84 5.64
N ASN A 102 -7.82 1.24 5.86
CA ASN A 102 -7.62 0.26 6.91
C ASN A 102 -7.66 0.95 8.28
N ILE A 103 -8.65 0.60 9.10
CA ILE A 103 -8.87 1.20 10.43
C ILE A 103 -8.79 0.18 11.58
N PHE A 104 -8.74 -1.13 11.26
CA PHE A 104 -8.60 -2.17 12.25
C PHE A 104 -7.71 -3.30 11.68
N ASN A 105 -6.69 -3.69 12.42
CA ASN A 105 -5.66 -4.63 11.98
C ASN A 105 -5.78 -5.99 12.68
N GLY A 106 -5.44 -7.04 11.94
CA GLY A 106 -5.24 -8.40 12.44
C GLY A 106 -4.19 -9.15 11.63
N GLY A 107 -4.24 -10.44 11.58
CA GLY A 107 -3.33 -11.30 10.82
C GLY A 107 -1.86 -11.00 11.11
N ALA A 108 -1.06 -10.80 10.06
CA ALA A 108 0.35 -10.50 10.20
C ALA A 108 0.64 -9.06 10.68
N HIS A 109 -0.35 -8.16 10.65
CA HIS A 109 -0.20 -6.75 11.03
C HIS A 109 -0.42 -6.49 12.52
N ALA A 110 -0.96 -7.48 13.27
CA ALA A 110 -1.22 -7.36 14.69
C ALA A 110 -1.24 -8.72 15.40
N LEU A 111 -0.66 -8.80 16.58
CA LEU A 111 -0.69 -10.01 17.42
C LEU A 111 -1.94 -10.00 18.33
N ASN A 112 -3.11 -10.10 17.73
CA ASN A 112 -4.40 -9.99 18.43
C ASN A 112 -5.37 -11.15 18.17
N GLY A 113 -4.88 -12.24 17.57
CA GLY A 113 -5.67 -13.46 17.33
C GLY A 113 -6.71 -13.36 16.21
N LEU A 114 -6.79 -12.27 15.47
CA LEU A 114 -7.61 -12.15 14.27
C LEU A 114 -6.89 -12.75 13.06
N ASP A 115 -7.61 -13.50 12.22
CA ASP A 115 -7.05 -14.06 10.98
C ASP A 115 -7.08 -13.05 9.83
N PHE A 116 -8.11 -12.21 9.76
CA PHE A 116 -8.19 -11.14 8.76
C PHE A 116 -7.17 -10.06 9.06
N GLN A 117 -6.42 -9.70 8.03
CA GLN A 117 -5.28 -8.79 8.15
C GLN A 117 -5.71 -7.33 8.23
N GLU A 118 -6.78 -6.98 7.51
CA GLU A 118 -7.27 -5.62 7.34
C GLU A 118 -8.79 -5.59 7.41
N PHE A 119 -9.31 -4.56 8.07
CA PHE A 119 -10.73 -4.22 8.07
C PHE A 119 -10.85 -2.76 7.66
N MET A 120 -11.48 -2.53 6.51
CA MET A 120 -11.46 -1.23 5.87
C MET A 120 -12.83 -0.59 5.82
N VAL A 121 -12.85 0.74 5.90
CA VAL A 121 -14.00 1.56 5.54
C VAL A 121 -13.80 2.16 4.16
N VAL A 122 -14.87 2.16 3.36
CA VAL A 122 -14.88 2.61 1.98
C VAL A 122 -15.95 3.69 1.84
N PRO A 123 -15.60 4.99 1.91
CA PRO A 123 -16.55 6.09 1.87
C PRO A 123 -17.02 6.38 0.44
N ALA A 124 -17.70 5.40 -0.19
CA ALA A 124 -18.15 5.47 -1.58
C ALA A 124 -19.28 6.47 -1.81
N GLY A 125 -20.03 6.85 -0.77
CA GLY A 125 -21.06 7.89 -0.83
C GLY A 125 -20.52 9.32 -0.75
N ALA A 126 -19.21 9.51 -0.58
CA ALA A 126 -18.62 10.84 -0.48
C ALA A 126 -18.63 11.58 -1.83
N PRO A 127 -19.00 12.88 -1.84
CA PRO A 127 -19.06 13.66 -3.08
C PRO A 127 -17.68 14.06 -3.63
N SER A 128 -16.63 13.87 -2.87
CA SER A 128 -15.24 14.18 -3.26
C SER A 128 -14.23 13.37 -2.43
N PHE A 129 -13.00 13.24 -2.93
CA PHE A 129 -11.91 12.59 -2.18
C PHE A 129 -11.64 13.28 -0.83
N ARG A 130 -11.72 14.61 -0.78
CA ARG A 130 -11.57 15.37 0.48
C ARG A 130 -12.61 14.94 1.51
N GLU A 131 -13.88 14.83 1.10
CA GLU A 131 -14.95 14.39 1.98
C GLU A 131 -14.81 12.90 2.34
N ALA A 132 -14.38 12.05 1.41
CA ALA A 132 -14.07 10.66 1.71
C ALA A 132 -12.99 10.54 2.80
N LEU A 133 -11.92 11.32 2.70
CA LEU A 133 -10.87 11.35 3.72
C LEU A 133 -11.39 11.87 5.07
N ARG A 134 -12.23 12.91 5.08
CA ARG A 134 -12.85 13.42 6.30
C ARG A 134 -13.72 12.36 6.96
N MET A 135 -14.61 11.70 6.20
CA MET A 135 -15.49 10.64 6.70
C MET A 135 -14.68 9.50 7.34
N GLY A 136 -13.64 9.02 6.66
CA GLY A 136 -12.75 7.98 7.21
C GLY A 136 -12.04 8.41 8.49
N ALA A 137 -11.55 9.63 8.55
CA ALA A 137 -10.89 10.17 9.76
C ALA A 137 -11.86 10.29 10.93
N GLU A 138 -13.08 10.77 10.71
CA GLU A 138 -14.11 10.86 11.74
C GLU A 138 -14.49 9.46 12.26
N ILE A 139 -14.72 8.50 11.37
CA ILE A 139 -15.01 7.11 11.76
C ILE A 139 -13.84 6.52 12.57
N PHE A 140 -12.60 6.74 12.15
CA PHE A 140 -11.42 6.28 12.90
C PHE A 140 -11.39 6.83 14.33
N HIS A 141 -11.70 8.11 14.51
CA HIS A 141 -11.77 8.70 15.85
C HIS A 141 -12.96 8.17 16.67
N HIS A 142 -14.12 7.96 16.05
CA HIS A 142 -15.25 7.32 16.71
C HIS A 142 -14.94 5.87 17.10
N LEU A 143 -14.23 5.12 16.25
CA LEU A 143 -13.80 3.77 16.59
C LEU A 143 -12.88 3.76 17.82
N LYS A 144 -12.00 4.74 17.95
CA LYS A 144 -11.19 4.89 19.17
C LYS A 144 -12.05 5.06 20.42
N VAL A 145 -13.12 5.85 20.32
CA VAL A 145 -14.05 6.06 21.46
C VAL A 145 -14.80 4.76 21.77
N VAL A 146 -15.30 4.05 20.77
CA VAL A 146 -15.99 2.76 20.94
C VAL A 146 -15.07 1.77 21.65
N LEU A 147 -13.86 1.55 21.14
CA LEU A 147 -12.89 0.62 21.73
C LEU A 147 -12.50 1.01 23.18
N SER A 148 -12.33 2.31 23.43
CA SER A 148 -12.03 2.78 24.80
C SER A 148 -13.20 2.57 25.74
N GLY A 149 -14.45 2.67 25.28
CA GLY A 149 -15.65 2.38 26.05
C GLY A 149 -15.76 0.92 26.46
N GLU A 150 -15.26 0.02 25.63
CA GLU A 150 -15.16 -1.42 25.90
C GLU A 150 -13.87 -1.80 26.65
N HIS A 151 -13.12 -0.81 27.14
CA HIS A 151 -11.84 -1.02 27.84
C HIS A 151 -10.76 -1.73 27.00
N LEU A 152 -10.87 -1.69 25.68
CA LEU A 152 -9.92 -2.27 24.74
C LEU A 152 -8.77 -1.32 24.43
N ALA A 153 -7.62 -1.90 24.08
CA ALA A 153 -6.45 -1.12 23.68
C ALA A 153 -6.71 -0.35 22.39
N THR A 154 -6.27 0.92 22.35
CA THR A 154 -6.31 1.77 21.15
C THR A 154 -4.92 2.01 20.57
N THR A 155 -4.00 1.07 20.77
CA THR A 155 -2.73 1.00 20.06
C THR A 155 -2.98 0.55 18.63
N VAL A 156 -2.12 1.01 17.72
CA VAL A 156 -2.25 0.71 16.28
C VAL A 156 -1.26 -0.36 15.85
N GLY A 157 -1.65 -1.13 14.86
CA GLY A 157 -0.79 -2.10 14.17
C GLY A 157 0.12 -1.44 13.14
N ASP A 158 0.80 -2.26 12.34
CA ASP A 158 1.82 -1.84 11.37
C ASP A 158 1.30 -0.89 10.27
N GLU A 159 0.01 -0.95 9.98
CA GLU A 159 -0.64 -0.11 8.96
C GLU A 159 -1.55 1.00 9.53
N GLY A 160 -1.47 1.23 10.84
CA GLY A 160 -2.16 2.33 11.49
C GLY A 160 -3.62 2.06 11.90
N GLY A 161 -4.18 0.88 11.62
CA GLY A 161 -5.45 0.44 12.17
C GLY A 161 -5.32 0.02 13.65
N PHE A 162 -6.39 0.16 14.43
CA PHE A 162 -6.40 -0.32 15.83
C PHE A 162 -6.22 -1.83 15.89
N ALA A 163 -5.53 -2.30 16.91
CA ALA A 163 -5.17 -3.70 17.07
C ALA A 163 -5.45 -4.23 18.50
N PRO A 164 -6.69 -4.10 19.01
CA PRO A 164 -7.02 -4.65 20.33
C PRO A 164 -7.01 -6.17 20.29
N ASN A 165 -6.74 -6.79 21.45
CA ASN A 165 -6.98 -8.22 21.63
C ASN A 165 -8.49 -8.47 21.81
N LEU A 166 -9.04 -9.40 20.99
CA LEU A 166 -10.44 -9.80 21.02
C LEU A 166 -10.62 -11.28 21.45
N ASP A 167 -9.64 -11.87 22.15
CA ASP A 167 -9.69 -13.29 22.51
C ASP A 167 -10.85 -13.64 23.47
N ASP A 168 -11.37 -12.66 24.20
CA ASP A 168 -12.52 -12.83 25.09
C ASP A 168 -13.88 -12.89 24.35
N TYR A 169 -13.88 -12.61 23.03
CA TYR A 169 -15.09 -12.65 22.21
C TYR A 169 -15.19 -13.96 21.42
N GLU A 170 -16.36 -14.59 21.44
CA GLU A 170 -16.61 -15.87 20.76
C GLU A 170 -16.42 -15.74 19.23
N ASN A 171 -16.94 -14.66 18.64
CA ASN A 171 -16.89 -14.35 17.21
C ASN A 171 -16.04 -13.09 16.95
N LYS A 172 -14.73 -13.17 17.15
CA LYS A 172 -13.80 -12.01 17.10
C LYS A 172 -13.91 -11.19 15.82
N HIS A 173 -14.05 -11.84 14.66
CA HIS A 173 -14.12 -11.16 13.38
C HIS A 173 -15.42 -10.37 13.21
N GLU A 174 -16.54 -10.96 13.60
CA GLU A 174 -17.83 -10.28 13.64
C GLU A 174 -17.80 -9.12 14.63
N GLN A 175 -17.21 -9.31 15.80
CA GLN A 175 -17.07 -8.27 16.80
C GLN A 175 -16.24 -7.09 16.32
N ALA A 176 -15.16 -7.33 15.55
CA ALA A 176 -14.38 -6.25 14.92
C ALA A 176 -15.25 -5.42 13.96
N PHE A 177 -16.07 -6.10 13.15
CA PHE A 177 -17.03 -5.39 12.27
C PHE A 177 -18.10 -4.66 13.05
N GLU A 178 -18.64 -5.21 14.15
CA GLU A 178 -19.62 -4.55 15.00
C GLU A 178 -19.07 -3.25 15.60
N PHE A 179 -17.83 -3.23 16.07
CA PHE A 179 -17.20 -2.00 16.53
C PHE A 179 -17.05 -0.96 15.42
N ILE A 180 -16.72 -1.40 14.21
CA ILE A 180 -16.64 -0.50 13.05
C ILE A 180 -18.03 0.04 12.69
N VAL A 181 -19.06 -0.81 12.69
CA VAL A 181 -20.46 -0.41 12.45
C VAL A 181 -20.88 0.66 13.46
N GLN A 182 -20.66 0.43 14.76
CA GLN A 182 -20.98 1.41 15.81
C GLN A 182 -20.23 2.73 15.60
N ALA A 183 -18.97 2.68 15.15
CA ALA A 183 -18.18 3.87 14.87
C ALA A 183 -18.75 4.64 13.67
N VAL A 184 -19.17 3.95 12.60
CA VAL A 184 -19.81 4.56 11.42
C VAL A 184 -21.10 5.27 11.79
N GLU A 185 -21.96 4.59 12.56
CA GLU A 185 -23.24 5.14 13.03
C GLU A 185 -23.03 6.32 14.00
N SER A 186 -22.10 6.21 14.94
CA SER A 186 -21.73 7.29 15.86
C SER A 186 -21.16 8.52 15.16
N ALA A 187 -20.49 8.33 14.02
CA ALA A 187 -20.03 9.42 13.16
C ALA A 187 -21.17 10.04 12.30
N GLY A 188 -22.39 9.48 12.37
CA GLY A 188 -23.56 9.99 11.66
C GLY A 188 -23.69 9.50 10.21
N TYR A 189 -22.93 8.47 9.81
CA TYR A 189 -22.95 7.90 8.47
C TYR A 189 -23.80 6.64 8.39
N LYS A 190 -24.25 6.30 7.17
CA LYS A 190 -25.10 5.14 6.89
C LYS A 190 -24.31 4.08 6.12
N LEU A 191 -24.27 2.86 6.67
CA LEU A 191 -23.77 1.70 5.96
C LEU A 191 -24.58 1.38 4.72
N GLY A 192 -23.90 0.91 3.68
CA GLY A 192 -24.51 0.57 2.39
C GLY A 192 -24.94 1.77 1.55
N LYS A 193 -24.77 3.00 2.07
CA LYS A 193 -25.04 4.24 1.35
C LYS A 193 -23.84 5.17 1.33
N ASP A 194 -23.41 5.61 2.51
CA ASP A 194 -22.29 6.54 2.65
C ASP A 194 -20.97 5.80 2.77
N ILE A 195 -20.99 4.69 3.55
CA ILE A 195 -19.84 3.85 3.87
C ILE A 195 -20.14 2.39 3.53
N PHE A 196 -19.16 1.74 2.93
CA PHE A 196 -19.09 0.28 2.75
C PHE A 196 -17.92 -0.27 3.57
N LEU A 197 -17.94 -1.58 3.86
CA LEU A 197 -16.87 -2.28 4.56
C LEU A 197 -16.18 -3.24 3.62
N ALA A 198 -14.87 -3.46 3.83
CA ALA A 198 -14.03 -4.39 3.09
C ALA A 198 -12.98 -5.02 4.01
#